data_75d6190221ec465d4c189735bf383554
#
_entry.id   75d6190221ec465d4c189735bf383554
#
_cell.length_a   1.000
_cell.length_b   1.000
_cell.length_c   1.000
_cell.angle_alpha   90.00
_cell.angle_beta   90.00
_cell.angle_gamma   90.00
#
_symmetry.space_group_name_H-M   'P 1'
#
loop_
_entity.id
_entity.type
_entity.pdbx_description
1 polymer ?
#
loop_
_entity_poly.entity_id
_entity_poly.type
_entity_poly.pdbx_seq_one_letter_code
_entity_poly.pdbx_strand_id
1 'polypeptide(L)'
;LSNDDGKQFIMVNLLGYSNNPPLLEKTEGAKNGKELVDYYTSFMFKEMFTRASHPVIFGSVVGPSIEVIGMQNARSWDEIGLIRYRSRRDMMEIIINPEFQNRHAYKIGGLERTIASPMQPSIFIDGRFIFFLMLSLLYLSIRVYKSK
;
A
#
# COMPACT_ATOMS: atom_id res chain seq x y z
N LEU A 1 19.61 5.62 -6.46
CA LEU A 1 19.68 4.16 -6.22
C LEU A 1 21.05 3.70 -5.71
N SER A 2 22.13 4.51 -5.86
CA SER A 2 23.47 4.20 -5.33
C SER A 2 23.51 3.99 -3.80
N ASN A 3 22.52 4.49 -3.06
CA ASN A 3 22.43 4.42 -1.61
C ASN A 3 21.26 3.51 -1.15
N ASP A 4 20.79 2.58 -2.00
CA ASP A 4 19.79 1.58 -1.59
C ASP A 4 20.47 0.53 -0.71
N ASP A 5 20.10 0.49 0.55
CA ASP A 5 20.60 -0.47 1.54
C ASP A 5 19.88 -1.83 1.48
N GLY A 6 19.00 -2.02 0.48
CA GLY A 6 18.20 -3.23 0.29
C GLY A 6 17.14 -3.47 1.37
N LYS A 7 16.98 -2.55 2.31
CA LYS A 7 16.00 -2.71 3.39
C LYS A 7 14.59 -2.41 2.91
N GLN A 8 13.65 -3.15 3.51
CA GLN A 8 12.24 -2.90 3.35
C GLN A 8 11.82 -1.56 3.98
N PHE A 9 10.77 -0.98 3.44
CA PHE A 9 10.11 0.19 4.03
C PHE A 9 8.60 0.11 3.82
N ILE A 10 7.87 0.93 4.54
CA ILE A 10 6.43 1.07 4.43
C ILE A 10 6.13 2.42 3.78
N MET A 11 5.35 2.41 2.70
CA MET A 11 4.74 3.63 2.19
C MET A 11 3.41 3.86 2.90
N VAL A 12 3.34 4.90 3.68
CA VAL A 12 2.10 5.36 4.33
C VAL A 12 1.35 6.23 3.35
N ASN A 13 0.12 5.85 3.01
CA ASN A 13 -0.74 6.62 2.12
C ASN A 13 -2.00 7.05 2.87
N LEU A 14 -2.29 8.34 2.83
CA LEU A 14 -3.59 8.90 3.21
C LEU A 14 -4.23 9.38 1.93
N LEU A 15 -5.46 8.97 1.66
CA LEU A 15 -6.16 9.21 0.40
C LEU A 15 -7.47 9.97 0.68
N GLY A 16 -7.64 11.10 0.00
CA GLY A 16 -8.89 11.82 -0.09
C GLY A 16 -9.35 11.83 -1.56
N TYR A 17 -10.47 11.19 -1.85
CA TYR A 17 -10.95 11.01 -3.21
C TYR A 17 -11.64 12.26 -3.74
N SER A 18 -11.49 12.50 -5.05
CA SER A 18 -12.23 13.54 -5.76
C SER A 18 -13.69 13.15 -5.93
N ASN A 19 -14.59 14.06 -5.61
CA ASN A 19 -16.02 13.92 -5.90
C ASN A 19 -16.35 14.22 -7.36
N ASN A 20 -15.45 14.94 -8.07
CA ASN A 20 -15.62 15.30 -9.47
C ASN A 20 -14.34 14.92 -10.25
N PRO A 21 -14.10 13.62 -10.47
CA PRO A 21 -12.91 13.18 -11.16
C PRO A 21 -12.96 13.57 -12.64
N PRO A 22 -11.82 13.80 -13.30
CA PRO A 22 -11.76 14.05 -14.74
C PRO A 22 -12.20 12.80 -15.51
N LEU A 23 -12.76 13.01 -16.70
CA LEU A 23 -13.04 11.94 -17.65
C LEU A 23 -11.72 11.46 -18.25
N LEU A 24 -11.38 10.19 -18.04
CA LEU A 24 -10.20 9.54 -18.61
C LEU A 24 -10.62 8.30 -19.41
N GLU A 25 -9.90 8.02 -20.48
CA GLU A 25 -10.26 7.03 -21.52
C GLU A 25 -10.68 5.66 -20.98
N LYS A 26 -9.96 5.12 -19.99
CA LYS A 26 -10.23 3.78 -19.43
C LYS A 26 -11.24 3.78 -18.26
N THR A 27 -11.70 4.94 -17.84
CA THR A 27 -12.64 5.12 -16.74
C THR A 27 -13.75 6.10 -17.13
N GLU A 28 -14.16 6.05 -18.38
CA GLU A 28 -15.32 6.80 -18.88
C GLU A 28 -16.57 6.36 -18.10
N GLY A 29 -17.24 7.32 -17.48
CA GLY A 29 -18.40 7.05 -16.62
C GLY A 29 -18.07 6.79 -15.15
N ALA A 30 -16.82 6.92 -14.72
CA ALA A 30 -16.46 6.90 -13.30
C ALA A 30 -17.27 7.96 -12.53
N LYS A 31 -17.90 7.52 -11.44
CA LYS A 31 -18.78 8.37 -10.62
C LYS A 31 -18.05 9.13 -9.53
N ASN A 32 -16.87 8.66 -9.17
CA ASN A 32 -16.04 9.24 -8.10
C ASN A 32 -14.55 8.93 -8.34
N GLY A 33 -13.70 9.63 -7.61
CA GLY A 33 -12.26 9.49 -7.74
C GLY A 33 -11.73 8.12 -7.31
N LYS A 34 -12.46 7.39 -6.45
CA LYS A 34 -12.07 6.05 -6.03
C LYS A 34 -11.99 5.08 -7.22
N GLU A 35 -12.91 5.16 -8.16
CA GLU A 35 -12.92 4.28 -9.34
C GLU A 35 -11.68 4.48 -10.23
N LEU A 36 -11.19 5.73 -10.34
CA LEU A 36 -9.94 6.02 -11.02
C LEU A 36 -8.73 5.43 -10.26
N VAL A 37 -8.71 5.59 -8.95
CA VAL A 37 -7.64 5.04 -8.10
C VAL A 37 -7.67 3.52 -8.10
N ASP A 38 -8.83 2.88 -8.12
CA ASP A 38 -8.96 1.43 -8.21
C ASP A 38 -8.39 0.89 -9.54
N TYR A 39 -8.61 1.60 -10.65
CA TYR A 39 -7.99 1.25 -11.94
C TYR A 39 -6.45 1.33 -11.87
N TYR A 40 -5.89 2.38 -11.27
CA TYR A 40 -4.47 2.50 -11.03
C TYR A 40 -3.94 1.39 -10.10
N THR A 41 -4.63 1.12 -8.99
CA THR A 41 -4.20 0.16 -7.97
C THR A 41 -4.21 -1.27 -8.47
N SER A 42 -5.09 -1.61 -9.41
CA SER A 42 -5.15 -2.96 -10.02
C SER A 42 -3.81 -3.34 -10.67
N PHE A 43 -3.15 -2.41 -11.34
CA PHE A 43 -1.80 -2.59 -11.87
C PHE A 43 -0.76 -2.65 -10.75
N MET A 44 -0.84 -1.70 -9.80
CA MET A 44 0.12 -1.61 -8.71
C MET A 44 0.21 -2.89 -7.89
N PHE A 45 -0.91 -3.49 -7.53
CA PHE A 45 -0.93 -4.74 -6.77
C PHE A 45 -0.23 -5.87 -7.50
N LYS A 46 -0.49 -6.04 -8.80
CA LYS A 46 0.19 -7.04 -9.61
C LYS A 46 1.72 -6.86 -9.57
N GLU A 47 2.19 -5.65 -9.85
CA GLU A 47 3.61 -5.33 -9.88
C GLU A 47 4.28 -5.45 -8.49
N MET A 48 3.57 -5.09 -7.43
CA MET A 48 4.06 -5.25 -6.07
C MET A 48 4.22 -6.73 -5.69
N PHE A 49 3.21 -7.57 -5.95
CA PHE A 49 3.28 -8.99 -5.59
C PHE A 49 4.42 -9.73 -6.31
N THR A 50 4.69 -9.42 -7.58
CA THR A 50 5.82 -10.02 -8.32
C THR A 50 7.19 -9.67 -7.72
N ARG A 51 7.25 -8.60 -6.90
CA ARG A 51 8.46 -8.13 -6.21
C ARG A 51 8.43 -8.36 -4.70
N ALA A 52 7.60 -9.30 -4.23
CA ALA A 52 7.43 -9.60 -2.81
C ALA A 52 7.11 -8.34 -1.96
N SER A 53 6.43 -7.37 -2.57
CA SER A 53 5.87 -6.19 -1.94
C SER A 53 4.35 -6.34 -1.84
N HIS A 54 3.71 -5.81 -0.82
CA HIS A 54 2.28 -6.04 -0.60
C HIS A 54 1.67 -5.02 0.37
N PRO A 55 0.35 -4.79 0.32
CA PRO A 55 -0.33 -4.07 1.38
C PRO A 55 -0.17 -4.80 2.74
N VAL A 56 0.06 -4.05 3.79
CA VAL A 56 0.09 -4.54 5.18
C VAL A 56 -1.24 -4.23 5.86
N ILE A 57 -1.70 -2.99 5.68
CA ILE A 57 -3.00 -2.51 6.15
C ILE A 57 -3.58 -1.66 5.03
N PHE A 58 -4.87 -1.84 4.77
CA PHE A 58 -5.62 -0.98 3.87
C PHE A 58 -7.07 -0.92 4.36
N GLY A 59 -7.60 0.27 4.53
CA GLY A 59 -8.97 0.40 5.05
C GLY A 59 -9.51 1.81 4.98
N SER A 60 -10.84 1.88 5.05
CA SER A 60 -11.58 3.14 5.07
C SER A 60 -11.46 3.83 6.43
N VAL A 61 -11.39 5.15 6.40
CA VAL A 61 -11.38 5.98 7.60
C VAL A 61 -12.81 6.06 8.16
N VAL A 62 -12.96 5.80 9.46
CA VAL A 62 -14.28 5.69 10.11
C VAL A 62 -14.78 7.00 10.69
N GLY A 63 -14.03 8.10 10.57
CA GLY A 63 -14.43 9.40 11.10
C GLY A 63 -13.38 10.48 10.86
N PRO A 64 -13.61 11.71 11.26
CA PRO A 64 -12.65 12.78 11.13
C PRO A 64 -11.39 12.53 11.97
N SER A 65 -10.26 13.09 11.54
CA SER A 65 -9.03 13.06 12.34
C SER A 65 -9.28 13.66 13.72
N ILE A 66 -8.89 12.94 14.77
CA ILE A 66 -9.10 13.35 16.16
C ILE A 66 -8.26 14.59 16.48
N GLU A 67 -7.03 14.64 15.94
CA GLU A 67 -6.12 15.75 16.13
C GLU A 67 -5.45 16.13 14.80
N VAL A 68 -5.38 17.40 14.50
CA VAL A 68 -4.67 17.97 13.34
C VAL A 68 -3.99 19.25 13.77
N ILE A 69 -2.67 19.28 13.70
CA ILE A 69 -1.87 20.44 14.08
C ILE A 69 -1.00 20.86 12.89
N GLY A 70 -1.03 22.13 12.53
CA GLY A 70 -0.17 22.72 11.52
C GLY A 70 -0.48 22.36 10.06
N MET A 71 -1.61 21.67 9.79
CA MET A 71 -2.04 21.29 8.45
C MET A 71 -3.46 21.78 8.17
N GLN A 72 -3.64 22.46 7.04
CA GLN A 72 -4.97 22.81 6.55
C GLN A 72 -5.57 21.62 5.78
N ASN A 73 -6.90 21.48 5.80
CA ASN A 73 -7.65 20.47 5.06
C ASN A 73 -7.28 18.99 5.34
N ALA A 74 -6.63 18.69 6.48
CA ALA A 74 -6.23 17.34 6.86
C ALA A 74 -7.23 16.66 7.82
N ARG A 75 -8.42 17.24 8.00
CA ARG A 75 -9.41 16.75 8.98
C ARG A 75 -10.19 15.52 8.54
N SER A 76 -10.29 15.29 7.25
CA SER A 76 -11.01 14.15 6.70
C SER A 76 -10.17 13.43 5.65
N TRP A 77 -10.18 12.11 5.70
CA TRP A 77 -9.57 11.21 4.73
C TRP A 77 -10.55 10.09 4.42
N ASP A 78 -10.48 9.51 3.26
CA ASP A 78 -11.38 8.43 2.86
C ASP A 78 -10.76 7.06 3.15
N GLU A 79 -9.48 6.88 2.81
CA GLU A 79 -8.77 5.61 3.02
C GLU A 79 -7.33 5.84 3.50
N ILE A 80 -6.81 4.85 4.23
CA ILE A 80 -5.41 4.76 4.65
C ILE A 80 -4.84 3.44 4.18
N GLY A 81 -3.68 3.50 3.52
CA GLY A 81 -2.96 2.34 3.06
C GLY A 81 -1.50 2.32 3.54
N LEU A 82 -1.11 1.22 4.16
CA LEU A 82 0.27 0.94 4.53
C LEU A 82 0.78 -0.15 3.59
N ILE A 83 1.67 0.23 2.69
CA ILE A 83 2.20 -0.65 1.64
C ILE A 83 3.65 -0.97 1.94
N ARG A 84 3.94 -2.24 2.19
CA ARG A 84 5.32 -2.70 2.34
C ARG A 84 5.98 -2.87 0.99
N TYR A 85 7.10 -2.22 0.79
CA TYR A 85 8.03 -2.49 -0.31
C TYR A 85 9.24 -3.27 0.20
N ARG A 86 9.66 -4.29 -0.53
CA ARG A 86 10.83 -5.10 -0.19
C ARG A 86 12.12 -4.27 -0.19
N SER A 87 12.24 -3.34 -1.15
CA SER A 87 13.37 -2.40 -1.25
C SER A 87 12.97 -1.12 -2.00
N ARG A 88 13.79 -0.10 -1.90
CA ARG A 88 13.63 1.13 -2.71
C ARG A 88 13.81 0.82 -4.20
N ARG A 89 14.71 -0.11 -4.53
CA ARG A 89 14.89 -0.56 -5.91
C ARG A 89 13.60 -1.14 -6.48
N ASP A 90 12.94 -2.06 -5.78
CA ASP A 90 11.69 -2.67 -6.26
C ASP A 90 10.60 -1.61 -6.52
N MET A 91 10.48 -0.62 -5.64
CA MET A 91 9.56 0.48 -5.85
C MET A 91 9.92 1.30 -7.10
N MET A 92 11.19 1.63 -7.28
CA MET A 92 11.65 2.41 -8.44
C MET A 92 11.46 1.66 -9.75
N GLU A 93 11.68 0.34 -9.77
CA GLU A 93 11.42 -0.49 -10.95
C GLU A 93 9.94 -0.46 -11.36
N ILE A 94 9.01 -0.39 -10.40
CA ILE A 94 7.59 -0.18 -10.69
C ILE A 94 7.37 1.22 -11.27
N ILE A 95 7.95 2.25 -10.66
CA ILE A 95 7.72 3.65 -11.05
C ILE A 95 8.25 3.96 -12.46
N ILE A 96 9.37 3.38 -12.87
CA ILE A 96 9.92 3.58 -14.21
C ILE A 96 9.25 2.72 -15.29
N ASN A 97 8.34 1.81 -14.92
CA ASN A 97 7.58 1.02 -15.87
C ASN A 97 6.68 1.96 -16.71
N PRO A 98 6.69 1.88 -18.06
CA PRO A 98 5.82 2.70 -18.89
C PRO A 98 4.33 2.57 -18.57
N GLU A 99 3.88 1.38 -18.20
CA GLU A 99 2.48 1.16 -17.81
C GLU A 99 2.13 1.89 -16.50
N PHE A 100 3.05 2.00 -15.55
CA PHE A 100 2.89 2.84 -14.38
C PHE A 100 2.67 4.30 -14.79
N GLN A 101 3.51 4.82 -15.67
CA GLN A 101 3.42 6.21 -16.14
C GLN A 101 2.08 6.49 -16.81
N ASN A 102 1.58 5.56 -17.63
CA ASN A 102 0.29 5.66 -18.30
C ASN A 102 -0.88 5.66 -17.30
N ARG A 103 -0.77 4.91 -16.20
CA ARG A 103 -1.83 4.80 -15.18
C ARG A 103 -1.74 5.82 -14.06
N HIS A 104 -0.61 6.47 -13.89
CA HIS A 104 -0.40 7.44 -12.82
C HIS A 104 -1.36 8.63 -12.90
N ALA A 105 -1.76 9.03 -14.11
CA ALA A 105 -2.76 10.06 -14.33
C ALA A 105 -4.11 9.76 -13.66
N TYR A 106 -4.49 8.48 -13.58
CA TYR A 106 -5.72 8.04 -12.92
C TYR A 106 -5.65 8.21 -11.40
N LYS A 107 -4.48 7.93 -10.80
CA LYS A 107 -4.25 8.22 -9.37
C LYS A 107 -4.38 9.73 -9.12
N ILE A 108 -3.71 10.54 -9.91
CA ILE A 108 -3.73 12.00 -9.74
C ILE A 108 -5.13 12.56 -9.95
N GLY A 109 -5.83 12.15 -11.01
CA GLY A 109 -7.20 12.59 -11.29
C GLY A 109 -8.24 12.09 -10.28
N GLY A 110 -8.00 10.95 -9.67
CA GLY A 110 -8.91 10.36 -8.69
C GLY A 110 -8.76 10.93 -7.28
N LEU A 111 -7.69 11.66 -6.99
CA LEU A 111 -7.44 12.18 -5.65
C LEU A 111 -7.59 13.71 -5.61
N GLU A 112 -8.36 14.21 -4.65
CA GLU A 112 -8.39 15.63 -4.29
C GLU A 112 -7.14 15.99 -3.47
N ARG A 113 -6.72 15.06 -2.58
CA ARG A 113 -5.54 15.21 -1.74
C ARG A 113 -4.95 13.86 -1.38
N THR A 114 -3.65 13.82 -1.16
CA THR A 114 -2.96 12.62 -0.68
C THR A 114 -1.67 12.98 0.04
N ILE A 115 -1.31 12.15 0.99
CA ILE A 115 0.03 12.10 1.57
C ILE A 115 0.58 10.72 1.28
N ALA A 116 1.76 10.66 0.68
CA ALA A 116 2.51 9.42 0.51
C ALA A 116 3.89 9.61 1.13
N SER A 117 4.14 8.94 2.26
CA SER A 117 5.38 9.12 3.02
C SER A 117 6.07 7.78 3.25
N PRO A 118 7.36 7.64 2.87
CA PRO A 118 8.11 6.45 3.19
C PRO A 118 8.48 6.43 4.68
N MET A 119 8.28 5.28 5.33
CA MET A 119 8.57 5.06 6.74
C MET A 119 9.46 3.83 6.89
N GLN A 120 10.56 3.97 7.62
CA GLN A 120 11.35 2.84 8.08
C GLN A 120 10.71 2.32 9.39
N PRO A 121 10.14 1.09 9.41
CA PRO A 121 9.51 0.60 10.62
C PRO A 121 10.55 0.29 11.70
N SER A 122 10.34 0.80 12.91
CA SER A 122 11.14 0.44 14.10
C SER A 122 10.70 -0.89 14.70
N ILE A 123 9.39 -1.19 14.58
CA ILE A 123 8.78 -2.45 14.99
C ILE A 123 7.97 -2.95 13.81
N PHE A 124 8.24 -4.18 13.39
CA PHE A 124 7.52 -4.82 12.30
C PHE A 124 7.26 -6.28 12.64
N ILE A 125 5.99 -6.64 12.83
CA ILE A 125 5.58 -8.01 13.07
C ILE A 125 5.22 -8.63 11.73
N ASP A 126 6.07 -9.53 11.24
CA ASP A 126 5.83 -10.24 9.98
C ASP A 126 5.00 -11.49 10.25
N GLY A 127 3.79 -11.54 9.69
CA GLY A 127 2.89 -12.70 9.81
C GLY A 127 3.50 -14.01 9.31
N ARG A 128 4.46 -13.95 8.37
CA ARG A 128 5.20 -15.13 7.90
C ARG A 128 6.05 -15.76 9.00
N PHE A 129 6.67 -14.93 9.84
CA PHE A 129 7.43 -15.41 10.98
C PHE A 129 6.53 -16.11 12.00
N ILE A 130 5.36 -15.53 12.28
CA ILE A 130 4.36 -16.14 13.18
C ILE A 130 3.89 -17.48 12.59
N PHE A 131 3.58 -17.54 11.31
CA PHE A 131 3.17 -18.76 10.63
C PHE A 131 4.26 -19.84 10.66
N PHE A 132 5.52 -19.47 10.40
CA PHE A 132 6.66 -20.37 10.51
C PHE A 132 6.82 -20.91 11.93
N LEU A 133 6.67 -20.06 12.93
CA LEU A 133 6.73 -20.47 14.34
C LEU A 133 5.61 -21.45 14.69
N MET A 134 4.38 -21.20 14.24
CA MET A 134 3.25 -22.11 14.44
C MET A 134 3.48 -23.48 13.78
N LEU A 135 3.97 -23.52 12.54
CA LEU A 135 4.30 -24.76 11.86
C LEU A 135 5.42 -25.54 12.57
N SER A 136 6.43 -24.83 13.07
CA SER A 136 7.53 -25.44 13.84
C SER A 136 7.04 -26.07 15.14
N LEU A 137 6.18 -25.38 15.88
CA LEU A 137 5.56 -25.90 17.10
C LEU A 137 4.67 -27.10 16.82
N LEU A 138 3.87 -27.07 15.75
CA LEU A 138 3.04 -28.20 15.34
C LEU A 138 3.90 -29.42 14.98
N TYR A 139 4.95 -29.22 14.20
CA TYR A 139 5.90 -30.29 13.86
C TYR A 139 6.53 -30.95 15.12
N LEU A 140 7.01 -30.13 16.06
CA LEU A 140 7.59 -30.60 17.30
C LEU A 140 6.58 -31.38 18.14
N SER A 141 5.34 -30.91 18.22
CA SER A 141 4.25 -31.59 18.94
C SER A 141 3.96 -32.98 18.36
N ILE A 142 3.88 -33.07 17.02
CA ILE A 142 3.68 -34.37 16.34
C ILE A 142 4.85 -35.31 16.57
N ARG A 143 6.09 -34.80 16.54
CA ARG A 143 7.29 -35.59 16.76
C ARG A 143 7.33 -36.17 18.19
N VAL A 144 7.03 -35.34 19.18
CA VAL A 144 6.97 -35.79 20.59
C VAL A 144 5.86 -36.81 20.80
N TYR A 145 4.69 -36.61 20.18
CA TYR A 145 3.59 -37.56 20.25
C TYR A 145 3.95 -38.95 19.68
N LYS A 146 4.65 -39.00 18.53
CA LYS A 146 5.09 -40.25 17.87
C LYS A 146 6.26 -40.94 18.57
N SER A 147 6.97 -40.27 19.48
CA SER A 147 8.11 -40.82 20.22
C SER A 147 7.71 -41.48 21.55
N LYS A 148 6.43 -41.35 21.94
CA LYS A 148 5.82 -42.06 23.07
C LYS A 148 5.11 -43.31 22.60
#